data_66710d5d8737a0856214d755e9458bb4
#
_entry.id   66710d5d8737a0856214d755e9458bb4
#
_cell.length_a   1.000
_cell.length_b   1.000
_cell.length_c   1.000
_cell.angle_alpha   90.00
_cell.angle_beta   90.00
_cell.angle_gamma   90.00
#
_symmetry.space_group_name_H-M   'P 1'
#
loop_
_entity.id
_entity.type
_entity.pdbx_description
1 polymer ?
#
loop_
_entity_poly.entity_id
_entity_poly.type
_entity_poly.pdbx_seq_one_letter_code
_entity_poly.pdbx_strand_id
1 'polypeptide(L)'
;MSLPFFIARRYLFSKKKHNAINIISGISVCGVALATLALVCTLSVFNGFQDMVAGFFTAFDPELKITVREGKVFDPHEACIRQVHALSEIDVWTETLEENAMVQYKDRQAMAVIKGVEDNFEQLTSIDSLLYGTGKFLLSDSVVDYGFLGVELISELGTGIQFLSLIHISEPTRRVVI
;
A
#
# COMPACT_ATOMS: atom_id res chain seq x y z
N MET A 1 -32.32 -10.92 -32.63
CA MET A 1 -31.15 -10.46 -33.41
C MET A 1 -31.54 -9.25 -34.21
N SER A 2 -30.80 -8.15 -34.09
CA SER A 2 -31.09 -6.90 -34.82
C SER A 2 -30.83 -7.10 -36.33
N LEU A 3 -31.71 -6.58 -37.17
CA LEU A 3 -31.62 -6.66 -38.62
C LEU A 3 -30.24 -6.27 -39.19
N PRO A 4 -29.58 -5.21 -38.66
CA PRO A 4 -28.24 -4.82 -39.10
C PRO A 4 -27.19 -5.90 -38.89
N PHE A 5 -27.25 -6.63 -37.77
CA PHE A 5 -26.29 -7.70 -37.47
C PHE A 5 -26.49 -8.92 -38.41
N PHE A 6 -27.72 -9.24 -38.73
CA PHE A 6 -28.02 -10.29 -39.69
C PHE A 6 -27.51 -9.96 -41.08
N ILE A 7 -27.68 -8.74 -41.54
CA ILE A 7 -27.20 -8.25 -42.84
C ILE A 7 -25.67 -8.29 -42.88
N ALA A 8 -25.00 -7.75 -41.84
CA ALA A 8 -23.56 -7.71 -41.74
C ALA A 8 -22.92 -9.12 -41.79
N ARG A 9 -23.49 -10.08 -41.04
CA ARG A 9 -23.05 -11.49 -41.06
C ARG A 9 -23.21 -12.14 -42.43
N ARG A 10 -24.32 -11.88 -43.12
CA ARG A 10 -24.60 -12.42 -44.45
C ARG A 10 -23.68 -11.86 -45.51
N TYR A 11 -23.28 -10.57 -45.39
CA TYR A 11 -22.32 -9.94 -46.27
C TYR A 11 -20.88 -10.45 -46.06
N LEU A 12 -20.45 -10.64 -44.84
CA LEU A 12 -19.14 -11.16 -44.46
C LEU A 12 -18.90 -12.60 -44.96
N PHE A 13 -19.95 -13.46 -44.95
CA PHE A 13 -19.84 -14.88 -45.32
C PHE A 13 -20.43 -15.18 -46.70
N SER A 14 -20.70 -14.20 -47.55
CA SER A 14 -21.24 -14.41 -48.88
C SER A 14 -20.21 -14.98 -49.83
N LYS A 15 -20.50 -16.16 -50.38
CA LYS A 15 -19.65 -16.93 -51.33
C LYS A 15 -19.58 -16.36 -52.76
N LYS A 16 -19.75 -15.06 -52.99
CA LYS A 16 -19.65 -14.49 -54.32
C LYS A 16 -18.21 -14.08 -54.62
N LYS A 17 -17.81 -14.24 -55.92
CA LYS A 17 -16.51 -14.16 -56.57
C LYS A 17 -15.54 -13.01 -56.31
N HIS A 18 -15.58 -12.32 -55.15
CA HIS A 18 -14.65 -11.28 -54.79
C HIS A 18 -13.87 -11.62 -53.53
N ASN A 19 -13.00 -12.64 -53.60
CA ASN A 19 -12.15 -13.07 -52.51
C ASN A 19 -11.27 -11.92 -51.90
N ALA A 20 -10.88 -10.98 -52.73
CA ALA A 20 -10.01 -9.87 -52.30
C ALA A 20 -10.71 -8.94 -51.29
N ILE A 21 -11.98 -8.59 -51.49
CA ILE A 21 -12.74 -7.71 -50.61
C ILE A 21 -12.97 -8.38 -49.25
N ASN A 22 -13.29 -9.68 -49.26
CA ASN A 22 -13.51 -10.44 -48.02
C ASN A 22 -12.22 -10.62 -47.21
N ILE A 23 -11.08 -10.78 -47.89
CA ILE A 23 -9.77 -10.86 -47.25
C ILE A 23 -9.41 -9.53 -46.59
N ILE A 24 -9.57 -8.39 -47.31
CA ILE A 24 -9.30 -7.06 -46.78
C ILE A 24 -10.21 -6.76 -45.55
N SER A 25 -11.50 -7.08 -45.66
CA SER A 25 -12.44 -6.93 -44.55
C SER A 25 -12.04 -7.80 -43.37
N GLY A 26 -11.63 -9.02 -43.59
CA GLY A 26 -11.15 -9.93 -42.54
C GLY A 26 -9.89 -9.39 -41.83
N ILE A 27 -8.92 -8.89 -42.58
CA ILE A 27 -7.71 -8.29 -42.03
C ILE A 27 -8.06 -7.05 -41.20
N SER A 28 -8.97 -6.20 -41.72
CA SER A 28 -9.41 -5.02 -40.95
C SER A 28 -10.08 -5.38 -39.62
N VAL A 29 -10.97 -6.37 -39.62
CA VAL A 29 -11.62 -6.85 -38.38
C VAL A 29 -10.60 -7.43 -37.41
N CYS A 30 -9.66 -8.23 -37.89
CA CYS A 30 -8.59 -8.77 -37.06
C CYS A 30 -7.70 -7.64 -36.49
N GLY A 31 -7.36 -6.63 -37.29
CA GLY A 31 -6.57 -5.50 -36.85
C GLY A 31 -7.26 -4.72 -35.72
N VAL A 32 -8.54 -4.41 -35.89
CA VAL A 32 -9.33 -3.72 -34.84
C VAL A 32 -9.46 -4.59 -33.59
N ALA A 33 -9.72 -5.89 -33.76
CA ALA A 33 -9.84 -6.81 -32.62
C ALA A 33 -8.53 -6.92 -31.82
N LEU A 34 -7.39 -7.02 -32.49
CA LEU A 34 -6.08 -7.06 -31.84
C LEU A 34 -5.77 -5.73 -31.15
N ALA A 35 -6.06 -4.58 -31.79
CA ALA A 35 -5.85 -3.28 -31.19
C ALA A 35 -6.69 -3.06 -29.91
N THR A 36 -7.98 -3.42 -29.97
CA THR A 36 -8.86 -3.33 -28.80
C THR A 36 -8.45 -4.28 -27.69
N LEU A 37 -8.04 -5.50 -28.03
CA LEU A 37 -7.54 -6.47 -27.06
C LEU A 37 -6.28 -5.94 -26.37
N ALA A 38 -5.30 -5.44 -27.12
CA ALA A 38 -4.09 -4.86 -26.56
C ALA A 38 -4.39 -3.68 -25.63
N LEU A 39 -5.31 -2.80 -26.02
CA LEU A 39 -5.70 -1.65 -25.21
C LEU A 39 -6.38 -2.11 -23.89
N VAL A 40 -7.30 -3.04 -23.96
CA VAL A 40 -7.98 -3.55 -22.77
C VAL A 40 -6.99 -4.26 -21.82
N CYS A 41 -6.08 -5.08 -22.38
CA CYS A 41 -5.04 -5.73 -21.57
C CYS A 41 -4.14 -4.69 -20.87
N THR A 42 -3.70 -3.67 -21.60
CA THR A 42 -2.85 -2.61 -21.03
C THR A 42 -3.56 -1.85 -19.92
N LEU A 43 -4.81 -1.45 -20.14
CA LEU A 43 -5.61 -0.78 -19.10
C LEU A 43 -5.86 -1.68 -17.88
N SER A 44 -6.13 -2.97 -18.09
CA SER A 44 -6.33 -3.91 -16.99
C SER A 44 -5.08 -4.08 -16.14
N VAL A 45 -3.91 -4.21 -16.76
CA VAL A 45 -2.63 -4.28 -16.04
C VAL A 45 -2.36 -2.99 -15.29
N PHE A 46 -2.61 -1.84 -15.93
CA PHE A 46 -2.39 -0.54 -15.31
C PHE A 46 -3.31 -0.32 -14.10
N ASN A 47 -4.60 -0.64 -14.22
CA ASN A 47 -5.54 -0.53 -13.10
C ASN A 47 -5.15 -1.48 -11.96
N GLY A 48 -4.81 -2.73 -12.26
CA GLY A 48 -4.37 -3.67 -11.21
C GLY A 48 -3.08 -3.23 -10.52
N PHE A 49 -2.16 -2.60 -11.26
CA PHE A 49 -0.96 -2.02 -10.68
C PHE A 49 -1.29 -0.82 -9.78
N GLN A 50 -2.18 0.08 -10.20
CA GLN A 50 -2.64 1.19 -9.38
C GLN A 50 -3.29 0.72 -8.07
N ASP A 51 -4.18 -0.27 -8.13
CA ASP A 51 -4.84 -0.83 -6.96
C ASP A 51 -3.83 -1.46 -5.98
N MET A 52 -2.83 -2.17 -6.52
CA MET A 52 -1.76 -2.75 -5.71
C MET A 52 -0.93 -1.67 -5.02
N VAL A 53 -0.50 -0.64 -5.77
CA VAL A 53 0.29 0.48 -5.21
C VAL A 53 -0.53 1.25 -4.17
N ALA A 54 -1.79 1.57 -4.48
CA ALA A 54 -2.68 2.24 -3.54
C ALA A 54 -2.84 1.44 -2.24
N GLY A 55 -2.97 0.11 -2.34
CA GLY A 55 -3.06 -0.77 -1.17
C GLY A 55 -1.83 -0.69 -0.25
N PHE A 56 -0.64 -0.58 -0.82
CA PHE A 56 0.59 -0.42 -0.02
C PHE A 56 0.69 0.94 0.68
N PHE A 57 0.28 2.01 0.00
CA PHE A 57 0.33 3.35 0.60
C PHE A 57 -0.74 3.54 1.65
N THR A 58 -1.98 3.11 1.40
CA THR A 58 -3.09 3.24 2.35
C THR A 58 -2.91 2.41 3.63
N ALA A 59 -2.10 1.37 3.59
CA ALA A 59 -1.87 0.54 4.77
C ALA A 59 -1.00 1.21 5.84
N PHE A 60 -0.18 2.21 5.46
CA PHE A 60 0.69 2.94 6.39
C PHE A 60 0.30 4.40 6.58
N ASP A 61 -0.40 4.99 5.61
CA ASP A 61 -0.82 6.38 5.66
C ASP A 61 -2.31 6.49 5.96
N PRO A 62 -2.69 7.26 6.99
CA PRO A 62 -4.09 7.54 7.29
C PRO A 62 -4.72 8.41 6.19
N GLU A 63 -6.04 8.36 6.07
CA GLU A 63 -6.77 9.22 5.15
C GLU A 63 -6.57 10.72 5.42
N LEU A 64 -6.35 11.07 6.69
CA LEU A 64 -6.04 12.42 7.13
C LEU A 64 -4.85 12.40 8.10
N LYS A 65 -3.80 13.14 7.77
CA LYS A 65 -2.62 13.33 8.61
C LYS A 65 -2.48 14.80 8.99
N ILE A 66 -2.50 15.09 10.28
CA ILE A 66 -2.25 16.44 10.81
C ILE A 66 -0.77 16.54 11.20
N THR A 67 -0.08 17.50 10.63
CA THR A 67 1.35 17.73 10.89
C THR A 67 1.61 19.18 11.28
N VAL A 68 2.64 19.42 12.07
CA VAL A 68 3.10 20.78 12.37
C VAL A 68 3.66 21.47 11.13
N ARG A 69 3.39 22.75 11.03
CA ARG A 69 4.00 23.60 9.99
C ARG A 69 5.44 23.98 10.36
N GLU A 70 5.70 24.21 11.63
CA GLU A 70 7.01 24.60 12.15
C GLU A 70 7.28 23.81 13.43
N GLY A 71 8.49 23.25 13.56
CA GLY A 71 8.87 22.39 14.68
C GLY A 71 8.73 20.90 14.38
N LYS A 72 8.89 20.07 15.40
CA LYS A 72 8.84 18.60 15.28
C LYS A 72 7.57 18.00 15.84
N VAL A 73 7.03 18.59 16.89
CA VAL A 73 5.88 18.10 17.63
C VAL A 73 4.93 19.23 17.98
N PHE A 74 3.69 18.92 18.22
CA PHE A 74 2.68 19.84 18.73
C PHE A 74 1.98 19.22 19.94
N ASP A 75 1.31 20.06 20.74
CA ASP A 75 0.51 19.58 21.86
C ASP A 75 -0.83 19.04 21.37
N PRO A 76 -1.11 17.72 21.51
CA PRO A 76 -2.38 17.14 21.10
C PRO A 76 -3.58 17.69 21.89
N HIS A 77 -3.34 18.31 23.06
CA HIS A 77 -4.38 18.88 23.89
C HIS A 77 -4.73 20.34 23.54
N GLU A 78 -4.17 20.87 22.47
CA GLU A 78 -4.52 22.20 21.98
C GLU A 78 -6.01 22.30 21.61
N ALA A 79 -6.60 23.48 21.84
CA ALA A 79 -8.05 23.64 21.68
C ALA A 79 -8.55 23.34 20.25
N CYS A 80 -7.74 23.66 19.24
CA CYS A 80 -8.08 23.35 17.83
C CYS A 80 -8.06 21.84 17.56
N ILE A 81 -7.09 21.10 18.09
CA ILE A 81 -6.97 19.66 17.91
C ILE A 81 -8.14 18.93 18.59
N ARG A 82 -8.49 19.35 19.80
CA ARG A 82 -9.67 18.79 20.50
C ARG A 82 -10.98 19.02 19.76
N GLN A 83 -11.13 20.17 19.08
CA GLN A 83 -12.32 20.42 18.26
C GLN A 83 -12.38 19.49 17.04
N VAL A 84 -11.23 19.23 16.40
CA VAL A 84 -11.16 18.26 15.29
C VAL A 84 -11.44 16.86 15.78
N HIS A 85 -10.82 16.43 16.87
CA HIS A 85 -11.06 15.11 17.47
C HIS A 85 -12.54 14.88 17.89
N ALA A 86 -13.28 15.94 18.19
CA ALA A 86 -14.69 15.86 18.56
C ALA A 86 -15.66 15.75 17.37
N LEU A 87 -15.15 15.75 16.12
CA LEU A 87 -15.99 15.60 14.93
C LEU A 87 -16.53 14.18 14.83
N SER A 88 -17.81 14.05 14.54
CA SER A 88 -18.49 12.74 14.39
C SER A 88 -18.08 11.96 13.15
N GLU A 89 -17.42 12.61 12.22
CA GLU A 89 -16.91 12.06 10.97
C GLU A 89 -15.57 11.32 11.14
N ILE A 90 -14.93 11.47 12.31
CA ILE A 90 -13.67 10.78 12.61
C ILE A 90 -13.98 9.47 13.35
N ASP A 91 -13.69 8.37 12.69
CA ASP A 91 -13.93 7.02 13.22
C ASP A 91 -12.80 6.56 14.15
N VAL A 92 -11.56 6.76 13.72
CA VAL A 92 -10.36 6.40 14.50
C VAL A 92 -9.39 7.57 14.56
N TRP A 93 -8.93 7.88 15.76
CA TRP A 93 -7.88 8.87 16.02
C TRP A 93 -6.71 8.19 16.69
N THR A 94 -5.50 8.41 16.21
CA THR A 94 -4.26 7.90 16.82
C THR A 94 -3.15 8.94 16.72
N GLU A 95 -2.28 8.96 17.71
CA GLU A 95 -1.12 9.82 17.75
C GLU A 95 0.12 9.04 17.29
N THR A 96 0.96 9.69 16.51
CA THR A 96 2.19 9.08 16.01
C THR A 96 3.37 10.03 16.16
N LEU A 97 4.54 9.48 16.47
CA LEU A 97 5.79 10.22 16.53
C LEU A 97 6.79 9.57 15.57
N GLU A 98 7.31 10.35 14.63
CA GLU A 98 8.29 9.87 13.65
C GLU A 98 9.63 10.60 13.84
N GLU A 99 10.71 9.83 14.00
CA GLU A 99 12.07 10.38 14.13
C GLU A 99 13.08 9.53 13.34
N ASN A 100 14.07 10.23 12.76
CA ASN A 100 15.21 9.57 12.15
C ASN A 100 16.17 9.09 13.23
N ALA A 101 16.51 7.82 13.18
CA ALA A 101 17.43 7.22 14.14
C ALA A 101 18.45 6.31 13.44
N MET A 102 19.59 6.16 14.06
CA MET A 102 20.58 5.18 13.67
C MET A 102 20.37 3.92 14.50
N VAL A 103 20.02 2.85 13.80
CA VAL A 103 19.83 1.52 14.41
C VAL A 103 21.15 0.75 14.28
N GLN A 104 21.62 0.18 15.39
CA GLN A 104 22.82 -0.60 15.42
C GLN A 104 22.53 -2.04 15.88
N TYR A 105 23.07 -2.99 15.15
CA TYR A 105 23.04 -4.39 15.53
C TYR A 105 24.42 -5.01 15.33
N LYS A 106 25.05 -5.44 16.43
CA LYS A 106 26.46 -5.89 16.44
C LYS A 106 27.37 -4.81 15.85
N ASP A 107 28.05 -5.14 14.75
CA ASP A 107 29.01 -4.25 14.08
C ASP A 107 28.39 -3.50 12.89
N ARG A 108 27.09 -3.67 12.65
CA ARG A 108 26.36 -3.03 11.55
C ARG A 108 25.49 -1.90 12.05
N GLN A 109 25.40 -0.85 11.25
CA GLN A 109 24.58 0.32 11.50
C GLN A 109 23.78 0.65 10.26
N ALA A 110 22.53 1.06 10.45
CA ALA A 110 21.64 1.53 9.39
C ALA A 110 20.82 2.74 9.86
N MET A 111 20.54 3.64 8.94
CA MET A 111 19.62 4.75 9.21
C MET A 111 18.19 4.28 9.00
N ALA A 112 17.32 4.55 9.96
CA ALA A 112 15.92 4.18 9.87
C ALA A 112 15.03 5.31 10.43
N VAL A 113 13.80 5.37 9.94
CA VAL A 113 12.74 6.17 10.54
C VAL A 113 12.04 5.30 11.58
N ILE A 114 12.08 5.71 12.83
CA ILE A 114 11.33 5.06 13.90
C ILE A 114 9.99 5.77 14.03
N LYS A 115 8.92 5.00 13.95
CA LYS A 115 7.55 5.47 14.13
C LYS A 115 6.98 4.87 15.41
N GLY A 116 6.83 5.72 16.43
CA GLY A 116 6.07 5.41 17.63
C GLY A 116 4.59 5.57 17.35
N VAL A 117 3.78 4.62 17.77
CA VAL A 117 2.33 4.58 17.56
C VAL A 117 1.62 4.16 18.83
N GLU A 118 0.35 4.52 18.95
CA GLU A 118 -0.52 4.07 20.05
C GLU A 118 -1.07 2.65 19.81
N ASP A 119 -1.61 2.05 20.87
CA ASP A 119 -2.17 0.68 20.82
C ASP A 119 -3.36 0.54 19.86
N ASN A 120 -4.04 1.63 19.54
CA ASN A 120 -5.19 1.64 18.63
C ASN A 120 -4.78 1.78 17.14
N PHE A 121 -3.49 1.86 16.84
CA PHE A 121 -2.97 2.02 15.48
C PHE A 121 -3.42 0.90 14.53
N GLU A 122 -3.62 -0.30 15.06
CA GLU A 122 -4.15 -1.45 14.31
C GLU A 122 -5.55 -1.18 13.72
N GLN A 123 -6.36 -0.36 14.41
CA GLN A 123 -7.71 -0.01 13.93
C GLN A 123 -7.68 0.95 12.75
N LEU A 124 -6.63 1.75 12.65
CA LEU A 124 -6.46 2.74 11.57
C LEU A 124 -5.99 2.10 10.27
N THR A 125 -5.23 1.03 10.34
CA THR A 125 -4.49 0.47 9.19
C THR A 125 -4.67 -1.04 9.08
N SER A 126 -4.69 -1.53 7.85
CA SER A 126 -4.71 -2.98 7.56
C SER A 126 -3.30 -3.59 7.61
N ILE A 127 -2.55 -3.27 8.67
CA ILE A 127 -1.14 -3.63 8.83
C ILE A 127 -0.91 -5.15 8.78
N ASP A 128 -1.86 -5.93 9.29
CA ASP A 128 -1.80 -7.40 9.26
C ASP A 128 -1.64 -7.96 7.85
N SER A 129 -2.18 -7.28 6.84
CA SER A 129 -2.08 -7.70 5.44
C SER A 129 -0.69 -7.52 4.86
N LEU A 130 0.17 -6.72 5.49
CA LEU A 130 1.52 -6.40 5.03
C LEU A 130 2.61 -7.17 5.79
N LEU A 131 2.23 -7.89 6.84
CA LEU A 131 3.19 -8.68 7.61
C LEU A 131 3.68 -9.87 6.79
N TYR A 132 4.98 -10.09 6.81
CA TYR A 132 5.59 -11.24 6.15
C TYR A 132 5.33 -12.52 6.97
N GLY A 133 4.71 -13.52 6.33
CA GLY A 133 4.44 -14.82 6.96
C GLY A 133 3.14 -14.84 7.76
N THR A 134 3.15 -15.54 8.90
CA THR A 134 1.99 -15.69 9.80
C THR A 134 2.05 -14.77 11.01
N GLY A 135 2.79 -13.67 10.90
CA GLY A 135 2.94 -12.69 11.95
C GLY A 135 1.60 -12.00 12.28
N LYS A 136 1.44 -11.59 13.54
CA LYS A 136 0.37 -10.70 13.99
C LYS A 136 1.00 -9.38 14.38
N PHE A 137 0.29 -8.28 14.13
CA PHE A 137 0.69 -6.99 14.63
C PHE A 137 0.38 -6.93 16.13
N LEU A 138 1.41 -6.95 16.96
CA LEU A 138 1.29 -6.85 18.41
C LEU A 138 2.37 -5.89 18.91
N LEU A 139 1.97 -4.76 19.47
CA LEU A 139 2.90 -3.74 19.98
C LEU A 139 3.37 -4.04 21.39
N SER A 140 2.50 -4.56 22.22
CA SER A 140 2.82 -4.89 23.62
C SER A 140 2.09 -6.15 24.07
N ASP A 141 2.76 -6.96 24.85
CA ASP A 141 2.17 -7.98 25.68
C ASP A 141 2.36 -7.54 27.15
N SER A 142 1.67 -8.15 28.08
CA SER A 142 1.70 -7.78 29.50
C SER A 142 3.11 -7.69 30.14
N VAL A 143 4.13 -8.15 29.44
CA VAL A 143 5.53 -8.27 29.93
C VAL A 143 6.55 -7.58 29.01
N VAL A 144 6.27 -7.48 27.70
CA VAL A 144 7.28 -7.05 26.69
C VAL A 144 6.64 -6.15 25.63
N ASP A 145 7.36 -5.09 25.29
CA ASP A 145 7.01 -4.24 24.14
C ASP A 145 7.75 -4.73 22.89
N TYR A 146 7.03 -4.74 21.78
CA TYR A 146 7.50 -5.24 20.48
C TYR A 146 7.70 -4.11 19.48
N GLY A 147 8.65 -4.29 18.59
CA GLY A 147 8.86 -3.40 17.47
C GLY A 147 8.84 -4.17 16.14
N PHE A 148 8.34 -3.53 15.11
CA PHE A 148 8.31 -4.08 13.76
C PHE A 148 9.40 -3.44 12.92
N LEU A 149 10.21 -4.27 12.26
CA LEU A 149 11.29 -3.80 11.38
C LEU A 149 10.91 -4.03 9.92
N GLY A 150 11.19 -3.04 9.09
CA GLY A 150 11.10 -3.19 7.65
C GLY A 150 12.10 -4.24 7.13
N VAL A 151 11.71 -4.97 6.10
CA VAL A 151 12.52 -6.05 5.51
C VAL A 151 13.89 -5.54 5.03
N GLU A 152 13.94 -4.33 4.51
CA GLU A 152 15.19 -3.70 4.05
C GLU A 152 16.16 -3.47 5.22
N LEU A 153 15.66 -2.95 6.34
CA LEU A 153 16.47 -2.74 7.55
C LEU A 153 17.02 -4.06 8.11
N ILE A 154 16.22 -5.13 8.07
CA ILE A 154 16.64 -6.48 8.44
C ILE A 154 17.80 -6.96 7.56
N SER A 155 17.71 -6.69 6.25
CA SER A 155 18.74 -7.05 5.28
C SER A 155 20.03 -6.27 5.50
N GLU A 156 19.95 -4.95 5.71
CA GLU A 156 21.09 -4.08 5.97
C GLU A 156 21.81 -4.46 7.27
N LEU A 157 21.06 -4.68 8.33
CA LEU A 157 21.61 -5.10 9.63
C LEU A 157 22.09 -6.56 9.63
N GLY A 158 21.67 -7.38 8.66
CA GLY A 158 22.04 -8.79 8.58
C GLY A 158 21.53 -9.63 9.75
N THR A 159 20.39 -9.27 10.33
CA THR A 159 19.81 -9.97 11.49
C THR A 159 19.18 -11.30 11.11
N GLY A 160 18.79 -11.49 9.85
CA GLY A 160 18.06 -12.67 9.37
C GLY A 160 16.57 -12.64 9.74
N ILE A 161 15.75 -13.34 8.96
CA ILE A 161 14.27 -13.35 9.09
C ILE A 161 13.80 -14.02 10.40
N GLN A 162 14.66 -14.82 11.05
CA GLN A 162 14.31 -15.50 12.31
C GLN A 162 14.18 -14.55 13.51
N PHE A 163 14.62 -13.30 13.37
CA PHE A 163 14.53 -12.29 14.42
C PHE A 163 13.13 -11.67 14.56
N LEU A 164 12.21 -11.96 13.64
CA LEU A 164 10.84 -11.40 13.62
C LEU A 164 9.95 -11.89 14.77
N SER A 165 10.38 -12.85 15.57
CA SER A 165 9.57 -13.36 16.66
C SER A 165 9.95 -12.84 18.06
N LEU A 166 11.07 -12.14 18.22
CA LEU A 166 11.53 -11.66 19.53
C LEU A 166 12.47 -10.45 19.40
N ILE A 167 11.92 -9.29 19.09
CA ILE A 167 12.65 -8.05 19.35
C ILE A 167 12.37 -7.68 20.81
N HIS A 168 13.22 -8.13 21.68
CA HIS A 168 13.29 -7.66 23.04
C HIS A 168 13.87 -6.24 22.96
N ILE A 169 13.04 -5.24 23.05
CA ILE A 169 13.47 -3.89 23.40
C ILE A 169 13.76 -3.96 24.90
N SER A 170 14.99 -4.39 25.25
CA SER A 170 15.43 -4.25 26.63
C SER A 170 15.36 -2.76 26.97
N GLU A 171 14.74 -2.44 28.10
CA GLU A 171 14.47 -1.10 28.63
C GLU A 171 15.39 -0.02 28.08
N PRO A 172 14.84 1.14 27.64
CA PRO A 172 15.66 2.29 27.39
C PRO A 172 16.33 2.66 28.70
N THR A 173 17.56 2.26 28.90
CA THR A 173 18.39 2.97 29.84
C THR A 173 18.24 4.46 29.50
N ARG A 174 17.50 5.19 30.32
CA ARG A 174 17.31 6.60 30.32
C ARG A 174 18.57 7.33 29.85
N ARG A 175 18.64 7.64 28.58
CA ARG A 175 19.44 8.72 28.00
C ARG A 175 18.85 9.10 26.65
N VAL A 176 17.63 9.61 26.66
CA VAL A 176 17.29 10.64 25.70
C VAL A 176 17.94 11.89 26.25
N VAL A 177 19.13 12.19 25.83
CA VAL A 177 19.67 13.55 25.89
C VAL A 177 19.20 14.22 24.61
N ILE A 178 18.29 15.14 24.80
CA ILE A 178 17.78 16.09 23.82
C ILE A 178 18.94 16.85 23.20
#